data_b94fbc5113e3aecc7968a5decd04f914
#
_entry.id   b94fbc5113e3aecc7968a5decd04f914
#
_cell.length_a   1.000
_cell.length_b   1.000
_cell.length_c   1.000
_cell.angle_alpha   90.00
_cell.angle_beta   90.00
_cell.angle_gamma   90.00
#
_symmetry.space_group_name_H-M   'P 1'
#
loop_
_entity.id
_entity.type
_entity.pdbx_description
1 polymer ?
#
loop_
_entity_poly.entity_id
_entity_poly.type
_entity_poly.pdbx_seq_one_letter_code
_entity_poly.pdbx_strand_id
1 'polypeptide(L)'
;MTEYKRFELLDGVYLTAVRTDACAQSCLSIHFLTQLTRETAALNAALPFVLRRGSSRLPDAEAIDAALGQMGGASITPRVVKLGELQAVGLRALFGADCFEQMARELICMALSPNKRGGLLRPDWVKEEAAALLERQAGQNPDAAELAEQRLTEEMCCCEDYALSALGDAEGAESIHYQKLSRHYRTLTATSPAEIFYCGPVAERAAAQTLRELLAGMARGEMDEELGTDVRMNSLEAEARVVVDEAPPEAEARFAVGWRLGEQMEDPDLPALRLLAASLEQALRKALSPEVRVRLDMHKGILTLNAPLAVTPETARGIVDAQVDLIRTGGLDRETVSAALDTLTAELSGIQNDAAALEAYWLERAPLGLIYSPEELAGLLSEVTASDLAGAAGAMECDLIYVCAEPADDPEA
;
A
#
# COMPACT_ATOMS: atom_id res chain seq x y z
N MET A 1 -7.14 -25.28 -5.10
CA MET A 1 -7.72 -24.20 -4.26
C MET A 1 -6.72 -23.90 -3.15
N THR A 2 -6.24 -22.68 -3.11
CA THR A 2 -5.37 -22.21 -2.04
C THR A 2 -6.24 -22.01 -0.79
N GLU A 3 -6.03 -22.80 0.26
CA GLU A 3 -6.75 -22.62 1.52
C GLU A 3 -6.10 -21.50 2.33
N TYR A 4 -6.89 -20.50 2.74
CA TYR A 4 -6.45 -19.49 3.70
C TYR A 4 -7.31 -19.53 4.95
N LYS A 5 -6.74 -19.12 6.08
CA LYS A 5 -7.49 -18.99 7.35
C LYS A 5 -7.01 -17.78 8.12
N ARG A 6 -7.96 -17.08 8.70
CA ARG A 6 -7.69 -15.97 9.61
C ARG A 6 -7.87 -16.42 11.05
N PHE A 7 -6.92 -16.07 11.89
CA PHE A 7 -6.91 -16.40 13.32
C PHE A 7 -6.65 -15.14 14.13
N GLU A 8 -7.35 -14.98 15.21
CA GLU A 8 -6.93 -14.09 16.27
C GLU A 8 -5.97 -14.86 17.19
N LEU A 9 -4.73 -14.39 17.30
CA LEU A 9 -3.68 -15.01 18.10
C LEU A 9 -3.67 -14.49 19.53
N LEU A 10 -3.78 -13.18 19.69
CA LEU A 10 -3.94 -12.40 20.90
C LEU A 10 -4.90 -11.25 20.61
N ASP A 11 -5.30 -10.51 21.64
CA ASP A 11 -6.11 -9.30 21.51
C ASP A 11 -5.47 -8.31 20.53
N GLY A 12 -6.19 -7.99 19.44
CA GLY A 12 -5.73 -7.13 18.36
C GLY A 12 -4.53 -7.67 17.55
N VAL A 13 -4.21 -8.96 17.62
CA VAL A 13 -3.16 -9.59 16.81
C VAL A 13 -3.75 -10.69 15.95
N TYR A 14 -3.76 -10.48 14.65
CA TYR A 14 -4.37 -11.35 13.68
C TYR A 14 -3.32 -12.03 12.80
N LEU A 15 -3.59 -13.28 12.42
CA LEU A 15 -2.82 -14.05 11.45
C LEU A 15 -3.70 -14.39 10.25
N THR A 16 -3.27 -14.00 9.07
CA THR A 16 -3.74 -14.59 7.82
C THR A 16 -2.75 -15.65 7.37
N ALA A 17 -3.15 -16.91 7.39
CA ALA A 17 -2.31 -18.04 7.01
C ALA A 17 -2.82 -18.67 5.70
N VAL A 18 -1.95 -18.76 4.72
CA VAL A 18 -2.19 -19.33 3.40
C VAL A 18 -1.32 -20.57 3.24
N ARG A 19 -1.95 -21.75 3.16
CA ARG A 19 -1.22 -22.97 2.86
C ARG A 19 -1.05 -23.14 1.36
N THR A 20 0.19 -23.12 0.90
CA THR A 20 0.52 -23.25 -0.51
C THR A 20 1.91 -23.85 -0.72
N ASP A 21 2.06 -24.62 -1.78
CA ASP A 21 3.34 -25.11 -2.31
C ASP A 21 3.66 -24.45 -3.68
N ALA A 22 2.84 -23.48 -4.12
CA ALA A 22 3.00 -22.82 -5.42
C ALA A 22 4.14 -21.79 -5.43
N CYS A 23 4.44 -21.19 -4.28
CA CYS A 23 5.49 -20.18 -4.17
C CYS A 23 6.86 -20.85 -4.00
N ALA A 24 7.88 -20.29 -4.66
CA ALA A 24 9.26 -20.77 -4.56
C ALA A 24 9.86 -20.59 -3.15
N GLN A 25 9.36 -19.62 -2.41
CA GLN A 25 9.75 -19.31 -1.02
C GLN A 25 8.50 -19.19 -0.16
N SER A 26 8.64 -19.46 1.13
CA SER A 26 7.64 -19.08 2.14
C SER A 26 7.81 -17.62 2.53
N CYS A 27 6.72 -16.98 2.96
CA CYS A 27 6.73 -15.65 3.51
C CYS A 27 6.16 -15.65 4.93
N LEU A 28 6.77 -14.86 5.81
CA LEU A 28 6.22 -14.51 7.12
C LEU A 28 6.43 -13.02 7.33
N SER A 29 5.37 -12.29 7.68
CA SER A 29 5.50 -10.88 8.03
C SER A 29 4.75 -10.56 9.33
N ILE A 30 5.15 -9.46 9.97
CA ILE A 30 4.44 -8.83 11.08
C ILE A 30 4.43 -7.33 10.84
N HIS A 31 3.23 -6.74 10.84
CA HIS A 31 3.01 -5.31 10.68
C HIS A 31 2.11 -4.78 11.79
N PHE A 32 2.49 -3.66 12.38
CA PHE A 32 1.63 -2.89 13.27
C PHE A 32 0.91 -1.84 12.44
N LEU A 33 -0.41 -1.74 12.62
CA LEU A 33 -1.23 -0.74 11.96
C LEU A 33 -1.36 0.47 12.86
N THR A 34 -1.13 1.65 12.31
CA THR A 34 -1.24 2.91 13.05
C THR A 34 -1.73 4.02 12.13
N GLN A 35 -2.38 5.03 12.70
CA GLN A 35 -2.82 6.20 11.94
C GLN A 35 -1.62 6.93 11.35
N LEU A 36 -1.72 7.31 10.08
CA LEU A 36 -0.73 8.16 9.41
C LEU A 36 -0.94 9.60 9.88
N THR A 37 0.00 10.10 10.68
CA THR A 37 -0.03 11.48 11.15
C THR A 37 1.33 12.15 10.91
N ARG A 38 1.35 13.47 10.76
CA ARG A 38 2.61 14.23 10.61
C ARG A 38 3.58 13.98 11.77
N GLU A 39 3.06 13.79 12.98
CA GLU A 39 3.89 13.61 14.18
C GLU A 39 4.58 12.25 14.26
N THR A 40 3.96 11.21 13.70
CA THR A 40 4.42 9.82 13.84
C THR A 40 4.97 9.21 12.56
N ALA A 41 4.65 9.74 11.39
CA ALA A 41 5.03 9.17 10.09
C ALA A 41 6.55 8.88 9.98
N ALA A 42 7.40 9.85 10.33
CA ALA A 42 8.85 9.66 10.29
C ALA A 42 9.36 8.65 11.34
N LEU A 43 8.74 8.61 12.54
CA LEU A 43 9.05 7.63 13.57
C LEU A 43 8.73 6.21 13.09
N ASN A 44 7.55 6.05 12.48
CA ASN A 44 7.10 4.80 11.87
C ASN A 44 8.03 4.38 10.72
N ALA A 45 8.46 5.34 9.89
CA ALA A 45 9.36 5.07 8.78
C ALA A 45 10.76 4.62 9.21
N ALA A 46 11.29 5.14 10.31
CA ALA A 46 12.61 4.75 10.83
C ALA A 46 12.59 3.43 11.61
N LEU A 47 11.51 3.15 12.33
CA LEU A 47 11.44 2.08 13.32
C LEU A 47 11.83 0.69 12.78
N PRO A 48 11.23 0.17 11.69
CA PRO A 48 11.54 -1.19 11.21
C PRO A 48 13.01 -1.35 10.81
N PHE A 49 13.66 -0.30 10.34
CA PHE A 49 15.08 -0.32 10.01
C PHE A 49 15.95 -0.43 11.25
N VAL A 50 15.59 0.27 12.34
CA VAL A 50 16.26 0.14 13.64
C VAL A 50 16.06 -1.27 14.22
N LEU A 51 14.84 -1.84 14.12
CA LEU A 51 14.54 -3.20 14.57
C LEU A 51 15.37 -4.24 13.80
N ARG A 52 15.57 -4.05 12.49
CA ARG A 52 16.36 -4.95 11.64
C ARG A 52 17.85 -4.98 11.98
N ARG A 53 18.35 -4.00 12.76
CA ARG A 53 19.78 -3.93 13.15
C ARG A 53 20.20 -5.00 14.17
N GLY A 54 19.25 -5.53 14.96
CA GLY A 54 19.56 -6.59 15.92
C GLY A 54 18.46 -6.81 16.95
N SER A 55 18.45 -8.02 17.48
CA SER A 55 17.53 -8.47 18.52
C SER A 55 18.29 -8.98 19.77
N SER A 56 17.53 -9.39 20.79
CA SER A 56 18.13 -10.04 21.97
C SER A 56 18.79 -11.39 21.65
N ARG A 57 18.43 -12.02 20.53
CA ARG A 57 18.97 -13.30 20.06
C ARG A 57 20.09 -13.13 19.02
N LEU A 58 19.92 -12.20 18.12
CA LEU A 58 20.83 -11.85 17.03
C LEU A 58 21.28 -10.40 17.26
N PRO A 59 22.40 -10.17 17.97
CA PRO A 59 22.71 -8.86 18.56
C PRO A 59 23.14 -7.80 17.54
N ASP A 60 23.52 -8.20 16.33
CA ASP A 60 24.03 -7.31 15.29
C ASP A 60 23.80 -7.87 13.88
N ALA A 61 24.19 -7.12 12.88
CA ALA A 61 24.01 -7.48 11.47
C ALA A 61 24.77 -8.76 11.08
N GLU A 62 25.98 -8.97 11.63
CA GLU A 62 26.78 -10.16 11.33
C GLU A 62 26.10 -11.44 11.85
N ALA A 63 25.56 -11.40 13.07
CA ALA A 63 24.80 -12.50 13.65
C ALA A 63 23.51 -12.79 12.85
N ILE A 64 22.83 -11.73 12.38
CA ILE A 64 21.63 -11.86 11.54
C ILE A 64 22.00 -12.50 10.20
N ASP A 65 23.01 -11.99 9.51
CA ASP A 65 23.41 -12.49 8.19
C ASP A 65 23.88 -13.95 8.26
N ALA A 66 24.59 -14.31 9.33
CA ALA A 66 24.98 -15.71 9.58
C ALA A 66 23.77 -16.62 9.79
N ALA A 67 22.76 -16.18 10.56
CA ALA A 67 21.53 -16.94 10.79
C ALA A 67 20.72 -17.09 9.50
N LEU A 68 20.56 -16.02 8.72
CA LEU A 68 19.85 -16.04 7.43
C LEU A 68 20.56 -16.91 6.39
N GLY A 69 21.90 -16.89 6.38
CA GLY A 69 22.72 -17.77 5.55
C GLY A 69 22.48 -19.25 5.84
N GLN A 70 22.34 -19.64 7.12
CA GLN A 70 22.01 -21.01 7.54
C GLN A 70 20.60 -21.45 7.11
N MET A 71 19.71 -20.50 6.87
CA MET A 71 18.35 -20.73 6.37
C MET A 71 18.25 -20.66 4.83
N GLY A 72 19.33 -20.97 4.12
CA GLY A 72 19.33 -21.06 2.67
C GLY A 72 19.28 -19.71 1.95
N GLY A 73 19.83 -18.66 2.55
CA GLY A 73 19.81 -17.32 1.97
C GLY A 73 18.48 -16.60 2.19
N ALA A 74 17.81 -16.89 3.29
CA ALA A 74 16.62 -16.18 3.71
C ALA A 74 16.86 -14.67 3.86
N SER A 75 15.81 -13.87 3.77
CA SER A 75 15.89 -12.42 3.94
C SER A 75 14.88 -11.92 4.97
N ILE A 76 15.22 -10.86 5.69
CA ILE A 76 14.30 -10.06 6.50
C ILE A 76 14.40 -8.60 6.05
N THR A 77 13.30 -8.04 5.60
CA THR A 77 13.23 -6.69 5.04
C THR A 77 12.33 -5.79 5.89
N PRO A 78 12.80 -4.59 6.29
CA PRO A 78 11.93 -3.56 6.86
C PRO A 78 10.84 -3.15 5.89
N ARG A 79 9.64 -2.92 6.41
CA ARG A 79 8.48 -2.53 5.62
C ARG A 79 7.76 -1.35 6.25
N VAL A 80 7.43 -0.37 5.42
CA VAL A 80 6.53 0.74 5.73
C VAL A 80 5.60 0.87 4.54
N VAL A 81 4.32 0.64 4.74
CA VAL A 81 3.31 0.65 3.69
C VAL A 81 2.22 1.64 4.07
N LYS A 82 1.84 2.50 3.13
CA LYS A 82 0.70 3.39 3.26
C LYS A 82 -0.55 2.68 2.79
N LEU A 83 -1.60 2.70 3.60
CA LEU A 83 -2.89 2.07 3.36
C LEU A 83 -3.99 3.11 3.62
N GLY A 84 -4.28 3.94 2.63
CA GLY A 84 -5.12 5.12 2.86
C GLY A 84 -4.46 6.10 3.84
N GLU A 85 -5.10 6.37 4.97
CA GLU A 85 -4.59 7.19 6.07
C GLU A 85 -3.98 6.34 7.20
N LEU A 86 -3.64 5.09 6.90
CA LEU A 86 -2.92 4.21 7.82
C LEU A 86 -1.48 3.97 7.34
N GLN A 87 -0.61 3.64 8.29
CA GLN A 87 0.70 3.04 8.02
C GLN A 87 0.73 1.62 8.59
N ALA A 88 1.16 0.67 7.76
CA ALA A 88 1.56 -0.66 8.20
C ALA A 88 3.09 -0.68 8.36
N VAL A 89 3.55 -0.89 9.58
CA VAL A 89 4.97 -0.74 9.97
C VAL A 89 5.50 -2.06 10.51
N GLY A 90 6.50 -2.65 9.86
CA GLY A 90 6.93 -3.97 10.29
C GLY A 90 8.08 -4.59 9.53
N LEU A 91 8.12 -5.90 9.56
CA LEU A 91 9.16 -6.73 8.98
C LEU A 91 8.54 -7.85 8.13
N ARG A 92 9.13 -8.12 6.98
CA ARG A 92 8.80 -9.25 6.13
C ARG A 92 10.01 -10.15 5.94
N ALA A 93 9.81 -11.46 6.10
CA ALA A 93 10.80 -12.49 5.83
C ALA A 93 10.40 -13.33 4.62
N LEU A 94 11.37 -13.64 3.75
CA LEU A 94 11.26 -14.66 2.70
C LEU A 94 12.30 -15.75 3.00
N PHE A 95 11.89 -17.03 2.94
CA PHE A 95 12.72 -18.14 3.39
C PHE A 95 12.32 -19.47 2.76
N GLY A 96 13.19 -20.46 2.88
CA GLY A 96 12.93 -21.82 2.41
C GLY A 96 11.84 -22.54 3.24
N ALA A 97 11.08 -23.42 2.60
CA ALA A 97 9.91 -24.10 3.17
C ALA A 97 10.16 -24.78 4.54
N ASP A 98 11.34 -25.33 4.74
CA ASP A 98 11.71 -26.09 5.96
C ASP A 98 12.16 -25.21 7.13
N CYS A 99 12.21 -23.87 6.96
CA CYS A 99 12.79 -22.95 7.94
C CYS A 99 11.76 -22.19 8.76
N PHE A 100 10.47 -22.53 8.69
CA PHE A 100 9.36 -21.76 9.29
C PHE A 100 9.58 -21.51 10.80
N GLU A 101 9.80 -22.53 11.61
CA GLU A 101 9.91 -22.38 13.07
C GLU A 101 11.10 -21.50 13.48
N GLN A 102 12.23 -21.66 12.77
CA GLN A 102 13.41 -20.85 13.02
C GLN A 102 13.17 -19.40 12.61
N MET A 103 12.61 -19.17 11.41
CA MET A 103 12.31 -17.83 10.91
C MET A 103 11.27 -17.13 11.78
N ALA A 104 10.21 -17.80 12.18
CA ALA A 104 9.17 -17.27 13.06
C ALA A 104 9.78 -16.76 14.39
N ARG A 105 10.67 -17.56 14.98
CA ARG A 105 11.36 -17.19 16.21
C ARG A 105 12.24 -15.95 16.05
N GLU A 106 13.02 -15.88 14.96
CA GLU A 106 13.92 -14.74 14.76
C GLU A 106 13.15 -13.47 14.37
N LEU A 107 12.14 -13.57 13.52
CA LEU A 107 11.32 -12.44 13.10
C LEU A 107 10.53 -11.83 14.28
N ILE A 108 9.83 -12.67 15.05
CA ILE A 108 9.08 -12.21 16.24
C ILE A 108 10.02 -11.64 17.30
N CYS A 109 11.19 -12.28 17.52
CA CYS A 109 12.19 -11.75 18.43
C CYS A 109 12.73 -10.38 17.97
N MET A 110 12.95 -10.20 16.67
CA MET A 110 13.40 -8.92 16.10
C MET A 110 12.35 -7.83 16.26
N ALA A 111 11.09 -8.14 16.03
CA ALA A 111 9.99 -7.20 16.18
C ALA A 111 9.72 -6.82 17.65
N LEU A 112 9.73 -7.78 18.59
CA LEU A 112 9.26 -7.57 19.96
C LEU A 112 10.38 -7.48 21.01
N SER A 113 11.57 -7.97 20.70
CA SER A 113 12.72 -7.99 21.60
C SER A 113 13.98 -7.44 20.92
N PRO A 114 13.92 -6.20 20.39
CA PRO A 114 15.07 -5.59 19.73
C PRO A 114 16.25 -5.44 20.72
N ASN A 115 17.46 -5.36 20.18
CA ASN A 115 18.65 -5.11 21.00
C ASN A 115 18.55 -3.70 21.63
N LYS A 116 18.56 -3.66 22.96
CA LYS A 116 18.37 -2.44 23.77
C LYS A 116 19.60 -2.18 24.64
N ARG A 117 19.86 -0.91 24.91
CA ARG A 117 20.85 -0.47 25.88
C ARG A 117 20.16 0.33 26.98
N GLY A 118 20.23 -0.18 28.23
CA GLY A 118 19.52 0.48 29.34
C GLY A 118 18.00 0.50 29.18
N GLY A 119 17.40 -0.50 28.52
CA GLY A 119 15.95 -0.59 28.28
C GLY A 119 15.42 0.27 27.13
N LEU A 120 16.28 1.02 26.45
CA LEU A 120 15.96 1.86 25.29
C LEU A 120 16.61 1.33 24.01
N LEU A 121 16.06 1.67 22.86
CA LEU A 121 16.69 1.40 21.56
C LEU A 121 18.09 2.03 21.51
N ARG A 122 19.00 1.41 20.80
CA ARG A 122 20.41 1.84 20.77
C ARG A 122 20.55 3.21 20.12
N PRO A 123 21.13 4.21 20.82
CA PRO A 123 21.25 5.58 20.33
C PRO A 123 22.02 5.72 19.00
N ASP A 124 23.06 4.92 18.84
CA ASP A 124 23.90 4.86 17.63
C ASP A 124 23.06 4.41 16.42
N TRP A 125 22.31 3.33 16.55
CA TRP A 125 21.46 2.82 15.49
C TRP A 125 20.32 3.78 15.11
N VAL A 126 19.66 4.35 16.13
CA VAL A 126 18.60 5.34 15.88
C VAL A 126 19.12 6.55 15.13
N LYS A 127 20.31 7.05 15.49
CA LYS A 127 20.92 8.19 14.81
C LYS A 127 21.26 7.88 13.34
N GLU A 128 21.83 6.69 13.10
CA GLU A 128 22.18 6.26 11.74
C GLU A 128 20.94 6.06 10.87
N GLU A 129 19.87 5.43 11.39
CA GLU A 129 18.65 5.22 10.63
C GLU A 129 17.83 6.50 10.42
N ALA A 130 17.88 7.46 11.35
CA ALA A 130 17.31 8.79 11.13
C ALA A 130 18.02 9.55 9.99
N ALA A 131 19.35 9.49 9.94
CA ALA A 131 20.11 10.06 8.83
C ALA A 131 19.81 9.34 7.50
N ALA A 132 19.76 8.01 7.51
CA ALA A 132 19.40 7.23 6.32
C ALA A 132 17.94 7.48 5.86
N LEU A 133 17.03 7.83 6.77
CA LEU A 133 15.67 8.23 6.41
C LEU A 133 15.67 9.57 5.66
N LEU A 134 16.44 10.56 6.12
CA LEU A 134 16.61 11.83 5.39
C LEU A 134 17.18 11.60 3.99
N GLU A 135 18.17 10.70 3.86
CA GLU A 135 18.70 10.34 2.54
C GLU A 135 17.64 9.65 1.66
N ARG A 136 16.82 8.76 2.23
CA ARG A 136 15.71 8.13 1.50
C ARG A 136 14.65 9.13 1.07
N GLN A 137 14.29 10.11 1.92
CA GLN A 137 13.35 11.18 1.58
C GLN A 137 13.94 12.09 0.45
N ALA A 138 15.19 12.49 0.57
CA ALA A 138 15.86 13.30 -0.42
C ALA A 138 16.16 12.55 -1.73
N GLY A 139 16.37 11.24 -1.64
CA GLY A 139 16.63 10.36 -2.79
C GLY A 139 15.39 9.96 -3.58
N GLN A 140 14.21 10.32 -3.14
CA GLN A 140 12.99 10.20 -3.95
C GLN A 140 13.12 11.15 -5.13
N ASN A 141 13.36 10.60 -6.30
CA ASN A 141 13.43 11.36 -7.56
C ASN A 141 12.34 10.80 -8.48
N PRO A 142 11.07 11.20 -8.25
CA PRO A 142 9.95 10.71 -9.02
C PRO A 142 10.12 11.08 -10.49
N ASP A 143 9.77 10.17 -11.38
CA ASP A 143 9.62 10.51 -12.78
C ASP A 143 8.42 11.46 -13.00
N ALA A 144 8.24 11.95 -14.24
CA ALA A 144 7.16 12.90 -14.52
C ALA A 144 5.76 12.34 -14.20
N ALA A 145 5.57 11.03 -14.38
CA ALA A 145 4.30 10.37 -14.07
C ALA A 145 4.08 10.26 -12.55
N GLU A 146 5.08 9.83 -11.81
CA GLU A 146 5.03 9.72 -10.36
C GLU A 146 4.83 11.09 -9.71
N LEU A 147 5.53 12.12 -10.21
CA LEU A 147 5.38 13.51 -9.76
C LEU A 147 3.96 14.04 -10.00
N ALA A 148 3.39 13.82 -11.19
CA ALA A 148 2.03 14.24 -11.49
C ALA A 148 1.00 13.54 -10.63
N GLU A 149 1.16 12.24 -10.34
CA GLU A 149 0.28 11.50 -9.44
C GLU A 149 0.39 11.99 -7.99
N GLN A 150 1.61 12.26 -7.54
CA GLN A 150 1.85 12.82 -6.21
C GLN A 150 1.20 14.21 -6.08
N ARG A 151 1.42 15.10 -7.04
CA ARG A 151 0.84 16.46 -7.03
C ARG A 151 -0.69 16.43 -7.11
N LEU A 152 -1.26 15.57 -7.98
CA LEU A 152 -2.71 15.35 -8.02
C LEU A 152 -3.25 14.96 -6.63
N THR A 153 -2.59 14.00 -5.98
CA THR A 153 -3.00 13.50 -4.66
C THR A 153 -2.86 14.57 -3.57
N GLU A 154 -1.75 15.31 -3.55
CA GLU A 154 -1.51 16.40 -2.61
C GLU A 154 -2.55 17.50 -2.74
N GLU A 155 -2.88 17.92 -3.96
CA GLU A 155 -3.88 18.96 -4.21
C GLU A 155 -5.31 18.48 -3.95
N MET A 156 -5.64 17.25 -4.34
CA MET A 156 -6.95 16.64 -4.12
C MET A 156 -7.24 16.44 -2.62
N CYS A 157 -6.23 16.06 -1.86
CA CYS A 157 -6.32 15.72 -0.44
C CYS A 157 -5.57 16.71 0.47
N CYS A 158 -5.42 17.98 0.07
CA CYS A 158 -4.57 18.98 0.74
C CYS A 158 -4.85 19.23 2.23
N CYS A 159 -6.03 18.86 2.71
CA CYS A 159 -6.45 19.01 4.11
C CYS A 159 -6.71 17.65 4.78
N GLU A 160 -6.17 16.57 4.24
CA GLU A 160 -6.38 15.21 4.71
C GLU A 160 -5.03 14.56 5.01
N ASP A 161 -4.96 13.68 6.01
CA ASP A 161 -3.74 12.96 6.33
C ASP A 161 -3.27 12.05 5.18
N TYR A 162 -4.18 11.73 4.26
CA TYR A 162 -3.86 11.02 3.03
C TYR A 162 -2.81 11.72 2.16
N ALA A 163 -2.68 13.05 2.21
CA ALA A 163 -1.63 13.77 1.48
C ALA A 163 -0.22 13.54 2.05
N LEU A 164 -0.12 13.02 3.29
CA LEU A 164 1.17 12.80 3.94
C LEU A 164 1.95 11.65 3.30
N SER A 165 3.26 11.81 3.17
CA SER A 165 4.16 10.74 2.78
C SER A 165 4.24 9.66 3.87
N ALA A 166 4.28 8.38 3.46
CA ALA A 166 4.55 7.27 4.37
C ALA A 166 5.93 7.35 5.04
N LEU A 167 6.88 8.09 4.45
CA LEU A 167 8.20 8.32 5.05
C LEU A 167 8.22 9.53 5.99
N GLY A 168 7.12 10.26 6.12
CA GLY A 168 7.08 11.54 6.80
C GLY A 168 7.83 12.64 6.05
N ASP A 169 8.09 13.74 6.73
CA ASP A 169 8.85 14.88 6.21
C ASP A 169 10.23 15.00 6.87
N ALA A 170 11.05 15.88 6.35
CA ALA A 170 12.41 16.11 6.83
C ALA A 170 12.44 16.61 8.29
N GLU A 171 11.51 17.49 8.68
CA GLU A 171 11.39 18.01 10.04
C GLU A 171 11.10 16.86 11.03
N GLY A 172 10.17 15.96 10.66
CA GLY A 172 9.87 14.75 11.41
C GLY A 172 11.10 13.86 11.57
N ALA A 173 11.85 13.62 10.49
CA ALA A 173 13.05 12.79 10.49
C ALA A 173 14.18 13.40 11.34
N GLU A 174 14.44 14.71 11.25
CA GLU A 174 15.42 15.43 12.08
C GLU A 174 15.07 15.40 13.58
N SER A 175 13.79 15.32 13.90
CA SER A 175 13.31 15.25 15.28
C SER A 175 13.50 13.89 15.95
N ILE A 176 13.93 12.85 15.20
CA ILE A 176 14.08 11.48 15.72
C ILE A 176 15.28 11.40 16.66
N HIS A 177 15.01 10.97 17.89
CA HIS A 177 16.03 10.59 18.85
C HIS A 177 15.63 9.34 19.62
N TYR A 178 16.59 8.64 20.21
CA TYR A 178 16.38 7.29 20.75
C TYR A 178 15.34 7.21 21.88
N GLN A 179 15.16 8.26 22.71
CA GLN A 179 14.11 8.24 23.75
C GLN A 179 12.71 8.37 23.11
N LYS A 180 12.55 9.27 22.13
CA LYS A 180 11.29 9.46 21.42
C LYS A 180 10.90 8.19 20.67
N LEU A 181 11.84 7.62 19.90
CA LEU A 181 11.59 6.39 19.15
C LEU A 181 11.35 5.19 20.07
N SER A 182 12.04 5.08 21.22
CA SER A 182 11.81 4.01 22.19
C SER A 182 10.47 4.10 22.89
N ARG A 183 9.95 5.32 23.11
CA ARG A 183 8.62 5.53 23.65
C ARG A 183 7.58 5.13 22.60
N HIS A 184 7.76 5.63 21.39
CA HIS A 184 6.90 5.33 20.26
C HIS A 184 6.81 3.82 19.99
N TYR A 185 7.94 3.12 19.91
CA TYR A 185 8.00 1.65 19.81
C TYR A 185 7.16 0.94 20.88
N ARG A 186 7.25 1.36 22.15
CA ARG A 186 6.47 0.74 23.23
C ARG A 186 4.99 0.96 23.09
N THR A 187 4.58 2.18 22.71
CA THR A 187 3.18 2.49 22.43
C THR A 187 2.68 1.65 21.26
N LEU A 188 3.36 1.72 20.10
CA LEU A 188 3.01 0.97 18.89
C LEU A 188 2.80 -0.53 19.18
N THR A 189 3.77 -1.18 19.83
CA THR A 189 3.67 -2.61 20.11
C THR A 189 2.63 -2.97 21.16
N ALA A 190 2.22 -2.03 22.02
CA ALA A 190 1.22 -2.26 23.06
C ALA A 190 -0.21 -1.99 22.59
N THR A 191 -0.43 -0.95 21.78
CA THR A 191 -1.79 -0.46 21.49
C THR A 191 -2.22 -0.61 20.03
N SER A 192 -1.28 -0.76 19.08
CA SER A 192 -1.64 -0.90 17.67
C SER A 192 -2.08 -2.32 17.31
N PRO A 193 -3.13 -2.50 16.53
CA PRO A 193 -3.44 -3.78 15.91
C PRO A 193 -2.22 -4.30 15.11
N ALA A 194 -2.04 -5.62 15.12
CA ALA A 194 -0.96 -6.25 14.38
C ALA A 194 -1.48 -7.29 13.40
N GLU A 195 -1.04 -7.18 12.16
CA GLU A 195 -1.31 -8.14 11.09
C GLU A 195 -0.07 -9.00 10.85
N ILE A 196 -0.24 -10.28 11.04
CA ILE A 196 0.76 -11.29 10.70
C ILE A 196 0.26 -12.02 9.45
N PHE A 197 1.13 -12.18 8.50
CA PHE A 197 0.86 -12.99 7.32
C PHE A 197 1.84 -14.15 7.25
N TYR A 198 1.33 -15.33 6.89
CA TYR A 198 2.16 -16.48 6.56
C TYR A 198 1.66 -17.13 5.27
N CYS A 199 2.57 -17.45 4.36
CA CYS A 199 2.30 -18.40 3.29
C CYS A 199 3.45 -19.40 3.15
N GLY A 200 3.06 -20.67 2.93
CA GLY A 200 4.00 -21.78 2.79
C GLY A 200 3.35 -23.13 3.07
N PRO A 201 4.14 -24.23 3.13
CA PRO A 201 3.61 -25.59 3.22
C PRO A 201 3.10 -25.99 4.61
N VAL A 202 3.48 -25.24 5.69
CA VAL A 202 3.04 -25.57 7.05
C VAL A 202 1.55 -25.35 7.19
N ALA A 203 0.86 -26.31 7.80
CA ALA A 203 -0.58 -26.23 8.02
C ALA A 203 -0.95 -24.98 8.85
N GLU A 204 -2.01 -24.28 8.50
CA GLU A 204 -2.41 -22.98 9.03
C GLU A 204 -2.58 -23.00 10.56
N ARG A 205 -3.16 -24.09 11.10
CA ARG A 205 -3.31 -24.27 12.54
C ARG A 205 -1.99 -24.48 13.27
N ALA A 206 -1.04 -25.16 12.63
CA ALA A 206 0.29 -25.36 13.20
C ALA A 206 1.08 -24.05 13.20
N ALA A 207 1.02 -23.27 12.11
CA ALA A 207 1.59 -21.95 12.06
C ALA A 207 1.00 -21.02 13.13
N ALA A 208 -0.33 -21.01 13.27
CA ALA A 208 -1.03 -20.25 14.31
C ALA A 208 -0.61 -20.64 15.72
N GLN A 209 -0.44 -21.94 16.00
CA GLN A 209 0.00 -22.42 17.30
C GLN A 209 1.44 -21.97 17.62
N THR A 210 2.36 -22.16 16.68
CA THR A 210 3.76 -21.72 16.84
C THR A 210 3.86 -20.22 17.11
N LEU A 211 3.14 -19.41 16.31
CA LEU A 211 3.15 -17.95 16.48
C LEU A 211 2.50 -17.53 17.81
N ARG A 212 1.40 -18.17 18.23
CA ARG A 212 0.77 -17.88 19.52
C ARG A 212 1.70 -18.14 20.70
N GLU A 213 2.50 -19.21 20.63
CA GLU A 213 3.51 -19.52 21.67
C GLU A 213 4.63 -18.47 21.70
N LEU A 214 5.09 -18.00 20.54
CA LEU A 214 6.13 -16.96 20.44
C LEU A 214 5.64 -15.60 20.91
N LEU A 215 4.35 -15.31 20.73
CA LEU A 215 3.71 -14.06 21.13
C LEU A 215 3.23 -14.04 22.59
N ALA A 216 3.28 -15.17 23.31
CA ALA A 216 2.74 -15.29 24.68
C ALA A 216 3.31 -14.26 25.69
N GLY A 217 4.50 -13.71 25.42
CA GLY A 217 5.11 -12.66 26.23
C GLY A 217 4.83 -11.23 25.78
N MET A 218 4.06 -11.03 24.72
CA MET A 218 3.72 -9.71 24.19
C MET A 218 2.72 -9.02 25.13
N ALA A 219 3.13 -7.90 25.74
CA ALA A 219 2.24 -7.10 26.57
C ALA A 219 1.32 -6.28 25.66
N ARG A 220 0.01 -6.47 25.81
CA ARG A 220 -1.01 -5.68 25.12
C ARG A 220 -1.67 -4.73 26.09
N GLY A 221 -1.90 -3.51 25.65
CA GLY A 221 -2.69 -2.48 26.35
C GLY A 221 -4.07 -2.34 25.72
N GLU A 222 -4.74 -1.26 25.99
CA GLU A 222 -5.98 -0.88 25.32
C GLU A 222 -5.69 -0.61 23.84
N MET A 223 -6.46 -1.26 22.96
CA MET A 223 -6.26 -1.12 21.52
C MET A 223 -6.70 0.25 21.06
N ASP A 224 -5.98 0.77 20.08
CA ASP A 224 -6.39 1.96 19.33
C ASP A 224 -7.52 1.55 18.37
N GLU A 225 -8.76 1.87 18.74
CA GLU A 225 -9.95 1.51 17.99
C GLU A 225 -10.35 2.57 16.95
N GLU A 226 -9.69 3.73 16.94
CA GLU A 226 -10.01 4.87 16.05
C GLU A 226 -9.20 4.84 14.73
N LEU A 227 -8.64 3.69 14.37
CA LEU A 227 -7.88 3.57 13.12
C LEU A 227 -8.81 3.51 11.91
N GLY A 228 -8.54 4.36 10.93
CA GLY A 228 -9.32 4.37 9.70
C GLY A 228 -8.86 5.42 8.70
N THR A 229 -9.49 5.39 7.55
CA THR A 229 -9.33 6.39 6.50
C THR A 229 -10.61 7.21 6.40
N ASP A 230 -10.48 8.53 6.41
CA ASP A 230 -11.62 9.45 6.20
C ASP A 230 -11.95 9.47 4.70
N VAL A 231 -13.05 8.82 4.32
CA VAL A 231 -13.53 8.80 2.94
C VAL A 231 -14.49 9.97 2.72
N ARG A 232 -14.13 10.88 1.82
CA ARG A 232 -14.92 12.09 1.55
C ARG A 232 -15.46 12.09 0.15
N MET A 233 -16.68 12.63 0.02
CA MET A 233 -17.23 13.04 -1.26
C MET A 233 -16.67 14.41 -1.64
N ASN A 234 -16.55 14.66 -2.95
CA ASN A 234 -16.38 16.01 -3.47
C ASN A 234 -17.74 16.72 -3.42
N SER A 235 -18.17 17.19 -2.30
CA SER A 235 -19.53 17.68 -2.15
C SER A 235 -19.70 19.20 -2.16
N LEU A 236 -18.62 19.96 -2.29
CA LEU A 236 -18.67 21.39 -2.04
C LEU A 236 -18.58 22.26 -3.30
N GLU A 237 -18.15 21.71 -4.44
CA GLU A 237 -17.99 22.45 -5.68
C GLU A 237 -18.75 21.76 -6.81
N ALA A 238 -19.50 22.56 -7.58
CA ALA A 238 -20.26 22.04 -8.72
C ALA A 238 -19.39 21.62 -9.92
N GLU A 239 -18.13 22.02 -9.92
CA GLU A 239 -17.16 21.72 -10.99
C GLU A 239 -15.82 21.27 -10.39
N ALA A 240 -15.15 20.33 -11.07
CA ALA A 240 -13.82 19.88 -10.69
C ALA A 240 -12.82 21.05 -10.73
N ARG A 241 -11.96 21.13 -9.70
CA ARG A 241 -10.86 22.09 -9.68
C ARG A 241 -9.83 21.76 -10.76
N VAL A 242 -9.22 22.78 -11.34
CA VAL A 242 -8.11 22.61 -12.30
C VAL A 242 -6.87 23.26 -11.72
N VAL A 243 -5.80 22.49 -11.61
CA VAL A 243 -4.48 22.95 -11.17
C VAL A 243 -3.51 22.79 -12.31
N VAL A 244 -2.75 23.84 -12.61
CA VAL A 244 -1.76 23.87 -13.68
C VAL A 244 -0.41 24.26 -13.08
N ASP A 245 0.56 23.35 -13.19
CA ASP A 245 1.95 23.59 -12.82
C ASP A 245 2.82 23.68 -14.08
N GLU A 246 3.88 24.47 -13.98
CA GLU A 246 4.89 24.53 -15.05
C GLU A 246 5.76 23.27 -14.99
N ALA A 247 5.90 22.59 -16.12
CA ALA A 247 6.80 21.46 -16.23
C ALA A 247 8.26 21.93 -16.11
N PRO A 248 9.11 21.20 -15.36
CA PRO A 248 10.54 21.44 -15.40
C PRO A 248 11.07 21.36 -16.84
N PRO A 249 12.12 22.11 -17.19
CA PRO A 249 12.72 22.04 -18.52
C PRO A 249 13.05 20.59 -18.91
N GLU A 250 12.67 20.19 -20.12
CA GLU A 250 12.84 18.84 -20.67
C GLU A 250 12.00 17.75 -19.99
N ALA A 251 11.14 18.08 -19.02
CA ALA A 251 10.22 17.11 -18.45
C ALA A 251 9.02 16.88 -19.37
N GLU A 252 8.54 15.64 -19.41
CA GLU A 252 7.37 15.29 -20.18
C GLU A 252 6.11 15.93 -19.58
N ALA A 253 5.32 16.60 -20.43
CA ALA A 253 4.04 17.16 -20.04
C ALA A 253 3.07 16.06 -19.61
N ARG A 254 2.34 16.28 -18.51
CA ARG A 254 1.44 15.28 -17.91
C ARG A 254 0.03 15.84 -17.67
N PHE A 255 -0.93 14.95 -17.78
CA PHE A 255 -2.34 15.18 -17.48
C PHE A 255 -2.82 14.12 -16.50
N ALA A 256 -3.42 14.55 -15.41
CA ALA A 256 -3.95 13.64 -14.43
C ALA A 256 -5.34 14.08 -13.97
N VAL A 257 -6.18 13.10 -13.62
CA VAL A 257 -7.56 13.33 -13.14
C VAL A 257 -7.79 12.48 -11.91
N GLY A 258 -8.43 13.06 -10.90
CA GLY A 258 -8.83 12.37 -9.68
C GLY A 258 -10.34 12.39 -9.50
N TRP A 259 -10.90 11.23 -9.19
CA TRP A 259 -12.31 11.06 -8.84
C TRP A 259 -12.43 10.54 -7.41
N ARG A 260 -13.47 10.99 -6.71
CA ARG A 260 -13.90 10.42 -5.44
C ARG A 260 -15.08 9.48 -5.70
N LEU A 261 -15.11 8.38 -4.94
CA LEU A 261 -16.17 7.37 -5.01
C LEU A 261 -17.21 7.55 -3.90
N GLY A 262 -16.88 8.37 -2.88
CA GLY A 262 -17.82 8.80 -1.84
C GLY A 262 -18.14 7.76 -0.76
N GLU A 263 -17.68 6.54 -0.91
CA GLU A 263 -17.96 5.44 0.01
C GLU A 263 -16.69 4.67 0.34
N GLN A 264 -16.63 4.11 1.54
CA GLN A 264 -15.61 3.14 1.90
C GLN A 264 -15.87 1.85 1.13
N MET A 265 -14.81 1.25 0.60
CA MET A 265 -14.94 0.06 -0.21
C MET A 265 -15.35 -1.14 0.64
N GLU A 266 -16.41 -1.83 0.21
CA GLU A 266 -16.88 -3.07 0.78
C GLU A 266 -16.65 -4.25 -0.18
N ASP A 267 -16.71 -5.48 0.32
CA ASP A 267 -16.51 -6.69 -0.47
C ASP A 267 -17.36 -6.76 -1.75
N PRO A 268 -18.66 -6.45 -1.74
CA PRO A 268 -19.49 -6.58 -2.94
C PRO A 268 -19.14 -5.59 -4.06
N ASP A 269 -18.55 -4.44 -3.73
CA ASP A 269 -18.26 -3.38 -4.70
C ASP A 269 -16.89 -3.53 -5.36
N LEU A 270 -15.98 -4.21 -4.67
CA LEU A 270 -14.59 -4.36 -5.09
C LEU A 270 -14.41 -4.94 -6.51
N PRO A 271 -15.12 -6.02 -6.93
CA PRO A 271 -14.96 -6.55 -8.28
C PRO A 271 -15.38 -5.55 -9.37
N ALA A 272 -16.51 -4.86 -9.19
CA ALA A 272 -17.00 -3.89 -10.15
C ALA A 272 -16.07 -2.68 -10.28
N LEU A 273 -15.58 -2.15 -9.17
CA LEU A 273 -14.65 -1.01 -9.16
C LEU A 273 -13.27 -1.36 -9.73
N ARG A 274 -12.75 -2.55 -9.45
CA ARG A 274 -11.49 -3.01 -10.06
C ARG A 274 -11.63 -3.19 -11.58
N LEU A 275 -12.73 -3.81 -12.03
CA LEU A 275 -12.96 -3.98 -13.46
C LEU A 275 -13.25 -2.65 -14.15
N LEU A 276 -13.93 -1.70 -13.47
CA LEU A 276 -14.11 -0.33 -13.94
C LEU A 276 -12.77 0.36 -14.19
N ALA A 277 -11.87 0.36 -13.20
CA ALA A 277 -10.54 0.99 -13.31
C ALA A 277 -9.74 0.41 -14.49
N ALA A 278 -9.68 -0.92 -14.59
CA ALA A 278 -8.97 -1.59 -15.69
C ALA A 278 -9.63 -1.36 -17.05
N SER A 279 -10.96 -1.33 -17.12
CA SER A 279 -11.69 -1.07 -18.37
C SER A 279 -11.51 0.37 -18.84
N LEU A 280 -11.54 1.34 -17.93
CA LEU A 280 -11.24 2.74 -18.22
C LEU A 280 -9.80 2.91 -18.71
N GLU A 281 -8.84 2.25 -18.07
CA GLU A 281 -7.44 2.25 -18.51
C GLU A 281 -7.30 1.71 -19.93
N GLN A 282 -7.91 0.55 -20.24
CA GLN A 282 -7.86 -0.05 -21.58
C GLN A 282 -8.52 0.84 -22.64
N ALA A 283 -9.66 1.47 -22.33
CA ALA A 283 -10.35 2.39 -23.23
C ALA A 283 -9.47 3.63 -23.51
N LEU A 284 -8.89 4.21 -22.48
CA LEU A 284 -8.06 5.40 -22.62
C LEU A 284 -6.68 5.11 -23.21
N ARG A 285 -6.14 3.92 -23.05
CA ARG A 285 -4.91 3.51 -23.78
C ARG A 285 -5.13 3.50 -25.30
N LYS A 286 -6.33 3.20 -25.76
CA LYS A 286 -6.70 3.26 -27.19
C LYS A 286 -6.98 4.69 -27.65
N ALA A 287 -7.63 5.50 -26.81
CA ALA A 287 -8.19 6.79 -27.19
C ALA A 287 -7.21 7.97 -26.95
N LEU A 288 -6.35 7.91 -25.96
CA LEU A 288 -5.48 8.99 -25.51
C LEU A 288 -3.98 8.67 -25.67
N SER A 289 -3.50 7.67 -24.92
CA SER A 289 -2.09 7.25 -24.95
C SER A 289 -1.93 5.82 -24.41
N PRO A 290 -1.05 4.98 -24.99
CA PRO A 290 -0.72 3.65 -24.47
C PRO A 290 -0.10 3.68 -23.06
N GLU A 291 0.40 4.83 -22.62
CA GLU A 291 1.02 5.01 -21.30
C GLU A 291 0.03 5.43 -20.22
N VAL A 292 -1.27 5.54 -20.54
CA VAL A 292 -2.30 5.81 -19.52
C VAL A 292 -2.21 4.79 -18.40
N ARG A 293 -2.33 5.28 -17.17
CA ARG A 293 -2.47 4.48 -15.95
C ARG A 293 -3.71 4.94 -15.21
N VAL A 294 -4.51 3.98 -14.76
CA VAL A 294 -5.65 4.22 -13.88
C VAL A 294 -5.44 3.41 -12.61
N ARG A 295 -5.49 4.06 -11.46
CA ARG A 295 -5.30 3.44 -10.16
C ARG A 295 -6.50 3.64 -9.27
N LEU A 296 -6.89 2.57 -8.59
CA LEU A 296 -7.91 2.57 -7.55
C LEU A 296 -7.23 2.45 -6.19
N ASP A 297 -7.35 3.47 -5.33
CA ASP A 297 -7.04 3.33 -3.91
C ASP A 297 -8.32 2.93 -3.16
N MET A 298 -8.37 1.66 -2.76
CA MET A 298 -9.53 1.09 -2.10
C MET A 298 -9.73 1.59 -0.67
N HIS A 299 -8.66 2.06 -0.01
CA HIS A 299 -8.74 2.60 1.34
C HIS A 299 -9.32 4.01 1.35
N LYS A 300 -8.94 4.83 0.36
CA LYS A 300 -9.38 6.23 0.26
C LYS A 300 -10.66 6.40 -0.54
N GLY A 301 -11.05 5.37 -1.31
CA GLY A 301 -12.19 5.48 -2.22
C GLY A 301 -11.95 6.51 -3.32
N ILE A 302 -10.75 6.51 -3.89
CA ILE A 302 -10.38 7.40 -5.00
C ILE A 302 -9.91 6.60 -6.21
N LEU A 303 -10.21 7.14 -7.38
CA LEU A 303 -9.67 6.67 -8.65
C LEU A 303 -8.81 7.78 -9.23
N THR A 304 -7.61 7.46 -9.68
CA THR A 304 -6.71 8.42 -10.33
C THR A 304 -6.34 7.94 -11.72
N LEU A 305 -6.22 8.90 -12.65
CA LEU A 305 -5.72 8.73 -14.00
C LEU A 305 -4.47 9.56 -14.17
N ASN A 306 -3.48 9.01 -14.85
CA ASN A 306 -2.27 9.71 -15.26
C ASN A 306 -1.91 9.35 -16.70
N ALA A 307 -1.61 10.35 -17.52
CA ALA A 307 -1.27 10.20 -18.94
C ALA A 307 -0.23 11.24 -19.39
N PRO A 308 0.59 10.92 -20.41
CA PRO A 308 1.32 11.95 -21.15
C PRO A 308 0.35 12.93 -21.81
N LEU A 309 0.68 14.21 -21.82
CA LEU A 309 -0.13 15.24 -22.45
C LEU A 309 0.36 15.51 -23.88
N ALA A 310 -0.16 14.71 -24.82
CA ALA A 310 0.19 14.84 -26.26
C ALA A 310 -0.80 15.72 -27.05
N VAL A 311 -1.89 16.16 -26.41
CA VAL A 311 -2.95 17.03 -26.98
C VAL A 311 -3.24 18.16 -26.00
N THR A 312 -4.10 19.13 -26.36
CA THR A 312 -4.47 20.18 -25.40
C THR A 312 -5.19 19.60 -24.18
N PRO A 313 -5.07 20.20 -22.98
CA PRO A 313 -5.74 19.74 -21.77
C PRO A 313 -7.26 19.58 -21.95
N GLU A 314 -7.90 20.51 -22.70
CA GLU A 314 -9.33 20.46 -22.98
C GLU A 314 -9.69 19.25 -23.86
N THR A 315 -8.84 18.93 -24.84
CA THR A 315 -9.02 17.75 -25.69
C THR A 315 -8.85 16.46 -24.88
N ALA A 316 -7.79 16.40 -24.04
CA ALA A 316 -7.55 15.24 -23.15
C ALA A 316 -8.75 15.02 -22.22
N ARG A 317 -9.23 16.11 -21.58
CA ARG A 317 -10.43 16.06 -20.72
C ARG A 317 -11.65 15.55 -21.50
N GLY A 318 -11.92 16.10 -22.68
CA GLY A 318 -13.07 15.65 -23.50
C GLY A 318 -12.99 14.17 -23.88
N ILE A 319 -11.79 13.64 -24.14
CA ILE A 319 -11.60 12.20 -24.40
C ILE A 319 -11.90 11.38 -23.14
N VAL A 320 -11.40 11.81 -21.97
CA VAL A 320 -11.62 11.12 -20.69
C VAL A 320 -13.11 11.12 -20.35
N ASP A 321 -13.77 12.27 -20.38
CA ASP A 321 -15.19 12.42 -20.08
C ASP A 321 -16.04 11.53 -21.01
N ALA A 322 -15.71 11.47 -22.30
CA ALA A 322 -16.41 10.61 -23.25
C ALA A 322 -16.29 9.11 -22.93
N GLN A 323 -15.12 8.64 -22.46
CA GLN A 323 -14.96 7.24 -22.05
C GLN A 323 -15.70 6.93 -20.75
N VAL A 324 -15.68 7.83 -19.78
CA VAL A 324 -16.45 7.69 -18.54
C VAL A 324 -17.94 7.62 -18.83
N ASP A 325 -18.45 8.48 -19.71
CA ASP A 325 -19.86 8.49 -20.10
C ASP A 325 -20.26 7.25 -20.90
N LEU A 326 -19.36 6.70 -21.72
CA LEU A 326 -19.59 5.41 -22.37
C LEU A 326 -19.78 4.29 -21.34
N ILE A 327 -18.97 4.25 -20.28
CA ILE A 327 -19.13 3.25 -19.22
C ILE A 327 -20.43 3.48 -18.47
N ARG A 328 -20.75 4.72 -18.07
CA ARG A 328 -22.00 5.10 -17.38
C ARG A 328 -23.26 4.68 -18.13
N THR A 329 -23.20 4.70 -19.45
CA THR A 329 -24.32 4.31 -20.32
C THR A 329 -24.30 2.83 -20.73
N GLY A 330 -23.32 2.06 -20.25
CA GLY A 330 -23.14 0.66 -20.65
C GLY A 330 -22.70 0.46 -22.10
N GLY A 331 -22.16 1.52 -22.72
CA GLY A 331 -21.77 1.56 -24.14
C GLY A 331 -20.34 1.13 -24.44
N LEU A 332 -19.56 0.72 -23.41
CA LEU A 332 -18.19 0.25 -23.63
C LEU A 332 -18.19 -1.06 -24.40
N ASP A 333 -17.29 -1.18 -25.38
CA ASP A 333 -17.22 -2.37 -26.21
C ASP A 333 -16.74 -3.61 -25.42
N ARG A 334 -17.28 -4.79 -25.80
CA ARG A 334 -16.99 -6.05 -25.10
C ARG A 334 -15.52 -6.44 -25.18
N GLU A 335 -14.81 -6.08 -26.23
CA GLU A 335 -13.40 -6.40 -26.41
C GLU A 335 -12.54 -5.67 -25.36
N THR A 336 -12.85 -4.39 -25.12
CA THR A 336 -12.16 -3.59 -24.09
C THR A 336 -12.38 -4.16 -22.68
N VAL A 337 -13.62 -4.52 -22.34
CA VAL A 337 -13.93 -5.14 -21.04
C VAL A 337 -13.26 -6.52 -20.90
N SER A 338 -13.27 -7.33 -21.95
CA SER A 338 -12.61 -8.65 -21.95
C SER A 338 -11.10 -8.51 -21.77
N ALA A 339 -10.46 -7.57 -22.46
CA ALA A 339 -9.01 -7.32 -22.31
C ALA A 339 -8.66 -6.83 -20.89
N ALA A 340 -9.50 -6.03 -20.26
CA ALA A 340 -9.35 -5.60 -18.88
C ALA A 340 -9.46 -6.79 -17.90
N LEU A 341 -10.46 -7.64 -18.09
CA LEU A 341 -10.67 -8.85 -17.30
C LEU A 341 -9.50 -9.83 -17.43
N ASP A 342 -9.01 -10.06 -18.66
CA ASP A 342 -7.86 -10.93 -18.92
C ASP A 342 -6.59 -10.40 -18.20
N THR A 343 -6.39 -9.08 -18.21
CA THR A 343 -5.26 -8.42 -17.53
C THR A 343 -5.35 -8.61 -16.02
N LEU A 344 -6.50 -8.33 -15.41
CA LEU A 344 -6.71 -8.50 -13.97
C LEU A 344 -6.60 -9.97 -13.53
N THR A 345 -7.13 -10.88 -14.31
CA THR A 345 -7.05 -12.32 -14.02
C THR A 345 -5.61 -12.82 -14.06
N ALA A 346 -4.82 -12.35 -15.04
CA ALA A 346 -3.40 -12.67 -15.14
C ALA A 346 -2.60 -12.10 -13.97
N GLU A 347 -2.89 -10.84 -13.54
CA GLU A 347 -2.30 -10.22 -12.36
C GLU A 347 -2.58 -11.04 -11.09
N LEU A 348 -3.84 -11.36 -10.83
CA LEU A 348 -4.26 -12.15 -9.67
C LEU A 348 -3.63 -13.56 -9.66
N SER A 349 -3.52 -14.18 -10.83
CA SER A 349 -2.82 -15.47 -10.98
C SER A 349 -1.31 -15.33 -10.69
N GLY A 350 -0.68 -14.23 -11.08
CA GLY A 350 0.71 -13.92 -10.74
C GLY A 350 0.93 -13.79 -9.24
N ILE A 351 0.02 -13.10 -8.55
CA ILE A 351 0.05 -12.90 -7.09
C ILE A 351 0.06 -14.25 -6.36
N GLN A 352 -0.72 -15.22 -6.79
CA GLN A 352 -0.80 -16.54 -6.14
C GLN A 352 0.51 -17.33 -6.14
N ASN A 353 1.42 -17.03 -7.07
CA ASN A 353 2.68 -17.73 -7.23
C ASN A 353 3.89 -16.98 -6.64
N ASP A 354 3.67 -15.78 -6.11
CA ASP A 354 4.69 -14.96 -5.47
C ASP A 354 4.34 -14.67 -4.01
N ALA A 355 5.16 -15.20 -3.11
CA ALA A 355 4.93 -15.09 -1.67
C ALA A 355 4.96 -13.64 -1.16
N ALA A 356 5.75 -12.76 -1.77
CA ALA A 356 5.83 -11.36 -1.40
C ALA A 356 4.65 -10.55 -1.94
N ALA A 357 4.18 -10.88 -3.15
CA ALA A 357 2.98 -10.29 -3.74
C ALA A 357 1.72 -10.74 -2.98
N LEU A 358 1.67 -12.01 -2.58
CA LEU A 358 0.56 -12.55 -1.78
C LEU A 358 0.48 -11.90 -0.39
N GLU A 359 1.63 -11.64 0.25
CA GLU A 359 1.69 -10.87 1.50
C GLU A 359 1.15 -9.45 1.32
N ALA A 360 1.60 -8.74 0.29
CA ALA A 360 1.15 -7.38 0.00
C ALA A 360 -0.36 -7.34 -0.30
N TYR A 361 -0.87 -8.31 -1.05
CA TYR A 361 -2.29 -8.46 -1.35
C TYR A 361 -3.15 -8.58 -0.07
N TRP A 362 -2.75 -9.41 0.88
CA TRP A 362 -3.50 -9.61 2.11
C TRP A 362 -3.32 -8.46 3.10
N LEU A 363 -2.12 -7.89 3.19
CA LEU A 363 -1.86 -6.73 4.05
C LEU A 363 -2.70 -5.52 3.66
N GLU A 364 -2.85 -5.26 2.35
CA GLU A 364 -3.67 -4.19 1.82
C GLU A 364 -5.16 -4.37 2.16
N ARG A 365 -5.63 -5.59 2.25
CA ARG A 365 -7.05 -5.92 2.47
C ARG A 365 -7.45 -6.07 3.93
N ALA A 366 -6.51 -6.42 4.77
CA ALA A 366 -6.78 -6.71 6.18
C ALA A 366 -7.47 -5.56 6.94
N PRO A 367 -7.04 -4.28 6.82
CA PRO A 367 -7.70 -3.18 7.51
C PRO A 367 -9.14 -2.90 7.04
N LEU A 368 -9.47 -3.29 5.80
CA LEU A 368 -10.81 -3.13 5.22
C LEU A 368 -11.72 -4.32 5.51
N GLY A 369 -11.19 -5.39 6.13
CA GLY A 369 -11.94 -6.63 6.34
C GLY A 369 -12.26 -7.40 5.05
N LEU A 370 -11.62 -7.07 3.93
CA LEU A 370 -11.83 -7.73 2.65
C LEU A 370 -11.24 -9.16 2.68
N ILE A 371 -12.07 -10.15 2.36
CA ILE A 371 -11.76 -11.57 2.61
C ILE A 371 -11.50 -12.40 1.34
N TYR A 372 -11.74 -11.86 0.14
CA TYR A 372 -11.56 -12.64 -1.09
C TYR A 372 -10.10 -12.96 -1.36
N SER A 373 -9.80 -14.23 -1.55
CA SER A 373 -8.52 -14.67 -2.12
C SER A 373 -8.36 -14.17 -3.57
N PRO A 374 -7.14 -14.14 -4.12
CA PRO A 374 -6.95 -13.78 -5.53
C PRO A 374 -7.77 -14.65 -6.50
N GLU A 375 -7.93 -15.95 -6.20
CA GLU A 375 -8.73 -16.89 -7.01
C GLU A 375 -10.22 -16.58 -6.93
N GLU A 376 -10.75 -16.32 -5.72
CA GLU A 376 -12.15 -15.95 -5.51
C GLU A 376 -12.46 -14.61 -6.19
N LEU A 377 -11.58 -13.62 -6.04
CA LEU A 377 -11.75 -12.32 -6.70
C LEU A 377 -11.74 -12.46 -8.24
N ALA A 378 -10.87 -13.29 -8.81
CA ALA A 378 -10.86 -13.56 -10.24
C ALA A 378 -12.18 -14.19 -10.72
N GLY A 379 -12.77 -15.07 -9.92
CA GLY A 379 -14.11 -15.61 -10.17
C GLY A 379 -15.18 -14.52 -10.20
N LEU A 380 -15.23 -13.68 -9.15
CA LEU A 380 -16.18 -12.58 -9.04
C LEU A 380 -16.04 -11.54 -10.15
N LEU A 381 -14.82 -11.22 -10.57
CA LEU A 381 -14.58 -10.32 -11.71
C LEU A 381 -15.26 -10.82 -12.99
N SER A 382 -15.32 -12.13 -13.21
CA SER A 382 -15.96 -12.73 -14.39
C SER A 382 -17.49 -12.66 -14.37
N GLU A 383 -18.09 -12.39 -13.20
CA GLU A 383 -19.52 -12.24 -13.01
C GLU A 383 -20.02 -10.80 -13.14
N VAL A 384 -19.10 -9.82 -13.16
CA VAL A 384 -19.44 -8.40 -13.27
C VAL A 384 -20.10 -8.11 -14.61
N THR A 385 -21.26 -7.46 -14.53
CA THR A 385 -22.06 -7.07 -15.70
C THR A 385 -21.81 -5.64 -16.16
N ALA A 386 -22.25 -5.29 -17.36
CA ALA A 386 -22.22 -3.90 -17.84
C ALA A 386 -23.06 -2.95 -16.95
N SER A 387 -24.09 -3.46 -16.29
CA SER A 387 -24.90 -2.69 -15.34
C SER A 387 -24.11 -2.37 -14.06
N ASP A 388 -23.30 -3.31 -13.57
CA ASP A 388 -22.49 -3.12 -12.38
C ASP A 388 -21.38 -2.10 -12.67
N LEU A 389 -20.74 -2.17 -13.85
CA LEU A 389 -19.78 -1.16 -14.30
C LEU A 389 -20.41 0.23 -14.43
N ALA A 390 -21.64 0.32 -14.99
CA ALA A 390 -22.35 1.58 -15.11
C ALA A 390 -22.71 2.16 -13.74
N GLY A 391 -23.11 1.32 -12.78
CA GLY A 391 -23.37 1.71 -11.39
C GLY A 391 -22.12 2.25 -10.72
N ALA A 392 -21.01 1.53 -10.81
CA ALA A 392 -19.73 1.93 -10.26
C ALA A 392 -19.23 3.25 -10.89
N ALA A 393 -19.34 3.41 -12.22
CA ALA A 393 -18.99 4.67 -12.89
C ALA A 393 -19.93 5.82 -12.52
N GLY A 394 -21.18 5.52 -12.16
CA GLY A 394 -22.15 6.51 -11.67
C GLY A 394 -21.74 7.15 -10.33
N ALA A 395 -21.01 6.43 -9.48
CA ALA A 395 -20.51 6.94 -8.21
C ALA A 395 -19.26 7.83 -8.36
N MET A 396 -18.61 7.85 -9.52
CA MET A 396 -17.41 8.65 -9.74
C MET A 396 -17.76 10.15 -9.84
N GLU A 397 -17.26 10.94 -8.91
CA GLU A 397 -17.28 12.41 -8.97
C GLU A 397 -15.88 12.96 -9.26
N CYS A 398 -15.73 13.72 -10.35
CA CYS A 398 -14.45 14.35 -10.67
C CYS A 398 -14.16 15.47 -9.69
N ASP A 399 -13.07 15.33 -8.92
CA ASP A 399 -12.66 16.28 -7.90
C ASP A 399 -11.58 17.24 -8.42
N LEU A 400 -10.55 16.69 -9.08
CA LEU A 400 -9.42 17.49 -9.52
C LEU A 400 -8.92 17.05 -10.91
N ILE A 401 -8.54 18.05 -11.70
CA ILE A 401 -7.76 17.89 -12.93
C ILE A 401 -6.41 18.58 -12.72
N TYR A 402 -5.34 17.83 -12.87
CA TYR A 402 -3.98 18.34 -12.78
C TYR A 402 -3.30 18.32 -14.14
N VAL A 403 -2.65 19.43 -14.49
CA VAL A 403 -1.91 19.61 -15.73
C VAL A 403 -0.51 20.08 -15.37
N CYS A 404 0.49 19.37 -15.86
CA CYS A 404 1.88 19.83 -15.81
C CYS A 404 2.35 19.97 -17.26
N ALA A 405 2.57 21.20 -17.70
CA ALA A 405 2.93 21.50 -19.09
C ALA A 405 3.98 22.62 -19.16
N GLU A 406 4.69 22.70 -20.28
CA GLU A 406 5.54 23.86 -20.55
C GLU A 406 4.69 25.14 -20.52
N PRO A 407 5.24 26.26 -20.00
CA PRO A 407 4.53 27.53 -20.03
C PRO A 407 4.17 27.84 -21.48
N ALA A 408 2.93 28.23 -21.72
CA ALA A 408 2.52 28.68 -23.04
C ALA A 408 3.41 29.85 -23.44
N ASP A 409 4.05 29.78 -24.60
CA ASP A 409 4.80 30.93 -25.17
C ASP A 409 3.86 32.14 -25.16
N ASP A 410 4.21 33.14 -24.37
CA ASP A 410 3.44 34.38 -24.30
C ASP A 410 3.62 35.08 -25.67
N PRO A 411 2.55 35.18 -26.49
CA PRO A 411 2.70 35.78 -27.83
C PRO A 411 2.96 37.30 -27.79
N GLU A 412 3.15 37.90 -26.59
CA GLU A 412 3.42 39.31 -26.38
C GLU A 412 4.80 39.61 -25.69
N ALA A 413 5.74 38.66 -25.66
CA ALA A 413 7.09 38.91 -25.12
C ALA A 413 8.09 39.40 -26.20
#